data_ae63d9f1d7dd1c5558791008bce5e968
#
_entry.id   ae63d9f1d7dd1c5558791008bce5e968
#
_cell.length_a   1.000
_cell.length_b   1.000
_cell.length_c   1.000
_cell.angle_alpha   90.00
_cell.angle_beta   90.00
_cell.angle_gamma   90.00
#
_symmetry.space_group_name_H-M   'P 1'
#
loop_
_entity.id
_entity.type
_entity.pdbx_description
1 polymer ?
#
loop_
_entity_poly.entity_id
_entity_poly.type
_entity_poly.pdbx_seq_one_letter_code
_entity_poly.pdbx_strand_id
1 'polypeptide(L)'
;MNIQLQLYGCNRMQLAEDAAFMAANEVLGLGSGRARAFGEAFVRYANEIADLVVEDSKADDEIVYAKTVLDRRIREIAGEENFSPFDERYGRR
;
A
#
# COMPACT_ATOMS: atom_id res chain seq x y z
N MET A 1 -5.89 -8.59 24.53
CA MET A 1 -6.35 -8.77 23.15
C MET A 1 -6.12 -7.56 22.28
N ASN A 2 -6.62 -6.41 22.73
CA ASN A 2 -6.50 -5.21 21.91
C ASN A 2 -5.06 -4.80 21.69
N ILE A 3 -4.26 -4.92 22.73
CA ILE A 3 -2.85 -4.56 22.61
C ILE A 3 -2.15 -5.46 21.61
N GLN A 4 -2.48 -6.76 21.64
CA GLN A 4 -1.88 -7.68 20.69
C GLN A 4 -2.28 -7.35 19.27
N LEU A 5 -3.55 -6.95 19.06
CA LEU A 5 -3.99 -6.59 17.73
C LEU A 5 -3.25 -5.37 17.22
N GLN A 6 -3.03 -4.39 18.09
CA GLN A 6 -2.27 -3.21 17.69
C GLN A 6 -0.85 -3.55 17.34
N LEU A 7 -0.21 -4.38 18.17
CA LEU A 7 1.16 -4.78 17.90
C LEU A 7 1.24 -5.58 16.61
N TYR A 8 0.25 -6.45 16.40
CA TYR A 8 0.22 -7.25 15.20
C TYR A 8 0.09 -6.35 13.96
N GLY A 9 -0.75 -5.33 14.05
CA GLY A 9 -0.90 -4.38 12.95
C GLY A 9 0.40 -3.63 12.67
N CYS A 10 1.08 -3.18 13.74
CA CYS A 10 2.35 -2.50 13.59
C CYS A 10 3.41 -3.43 13.00
N ASN A 11 3.41 -4.68 13.46
CA ASN A 11 4.36 -5.65 12.94
C ASN A 11 4.11 -5.95 11.47
N ARG A 12 2.85 -5.96 11.05
CA ARG A 12 2.52 -6.17 9.65
C ARG A 12 3.05 -5.04 8.79
N MET A 13 2.89 -3.81 9.25
CA MET A 13 3.40 -2.66 8.51
C MET A 13 4.92 -2.72 8.43
N GLN A 14 5.58 -3.02 9.52
CA GLN A 14 7.02 -3.12 9.52
C GLN A 14 7.50 -4.25 8.64
N LEU A 15 6.81 -5.40 8.71
CA LEU A 15 7.15 -6.53 7.88
C LEU A 15 7.02 -6.17 6.40
N ALA A 16 5.96 -5.47 6.04
CA ALA A 16 5.75 -5.07 4.65
C ALA A 16 6.85 -4.13 4.20
N GLU A 17 7.24 -3.19 5.05
CA GLU A 17 8.29 -2.25 4.70
C GLU A 17 9.63 -2.97 4.53
N ASP A 18 9.95 -3.88 5.43
CA ASP A 18 11.18 -4.63 5.33
C ASP A 18 11.21 -5.47 4.06
N ALA A 19 10.11 -6.14 3.77
CA ALA A 19 10.04 -6.96 2.56
C ALA A 19 10.18 -6.10 1.31
N ALA A 20 9.60 -4.91 1.32
CA ALA A 20 9.72 -4.01 0.19
C ALA A 20 11.15 -3.53 0.01
N PHE A 21 11.85 -3.24 1.11
CA PHE A 21 13.26 -2.88 1.03
C PHE A 21 14.09 -4.00 0.39
N MET A 22 13.85 -5.21 0.85
CA MET A 22 14.63 -6.33 0.33
C MET A 22 14.33 -6.60 -1.14
N ALA A 23 13.06 -6.53 -1.50
CA ALA A 23 12.68 -6.73 -2.89
C ALA A 23 13.25 -5.64 -3.79
N ALA A 24 13.18 -4.39 -3.33
CA ALA A 24 13.70 -3.28 -4.12
C ALA A 24 15.21 -3.36 -4.26
N ASN A 25 15.90 -3.81 -3.23
CA ASN A 25 17.33 -3.99 -3.31
C ASN A 25 17.70 -5.09 -4.32
N GLU A 26 16.99 -6.19 -4.24
CA GLU A 26 17.28 -7.33 -5.10
C GLU A 26 16.99 -7.04 -6.56
N VAL A 27 15.85 -6.44 -6.84
CA VAL A 27 15.36 -6.28 -8.20
C VAL A 27 15.82 -4.98 -8.84
N LEU A 28 15.86 -3.91 -8.05
CA LEU A 28 16.10 -2.56 -8.58
C LEU A 28 17.42 -1.96 -8.11
N GLY A 29 18.15 -2.66 -7.26
CA GLY A 29 19.43 -2.16 -6.79
C GLY A 29 19.32 -1.02 -5.78
N LEU A 30 18.20 -0.93 -5.07
CA LEU A 30 18.05 0.09 -4.05
C LEU A 30 19.11 -0.09 -2.98
N GLY A 31 19.87 0.97 -2.70
CA GLY A 31 20.92 0.92 -1.69
C GLY A 31 20.71 2.01 -0.66
N SER A 32 21.71 2.17 0.21
CA SER A 32 21.61 3.07 1.35
C SER A 32 21.37 4.52 0.91
N GLY A 33 21.89 4.91 -0.24
CA GLY A 33 21.74 6.29 -0.70
C GLY A 33 20.30 6.72 -0.94
N ARG A 34 19.45 5.77 -1.28
CA ARG A 34 18.04 6.07 -1.54
C ARG A 34 17.10 5.42 -0.55
N ALA A 35 17.64 4.73 0.45
CA ALA A 35 16.80 3.97 1.38
C ALA A 35 15.87 4.88 2.17
N ARG A 36 16.36 6.03 2.59
CA ARG A 36 15.54 6.96 3.38
C ARG A 36 14.36 7.47 2.57
N ALA A 37 14.63 7.92 1.34
CA ALA A 37 13.57 8.43 0.48
C ALA A 37 12.55 7.34 0.18
N PHE A 38 13.02 6.12 -0.05
CA PHE A 38 12.13 4.99 -0.29
C PHE A 38 11.22 4.74 0.92
N GLY A 39 11.83 4.71 2.12
CA GLY A 39 11.04 4.46 3.33
C GLY A 39 10.00 5.51 3.58
N GLU A 40 10.36 6.78 3.38
CA GLU A 40 9.41 7.87 3.57
C GLU A 40 8.25 7.77 2.58
N ALA A 41 8.56 7.47 1.33
CA ALA A 41 7.52 7.31 0.33
C ALA A 41 6.65 6.10 0.64
N PHE A 42 7.25 5.00 1.08
CA PHE A 42 6.49 3.82 1.44
C PHE A 42 5.47 4.13 2.52
N VAL A 43 5.91 4.78 3.60
CA VAL A 43 5.02 5.09 4.72
C VAL A 43 3.90 6.04 4.27
N ARG A 44 4.24 7.04 3.47
CA ARG A 44 3.23 7.99 3.00
C ARG A 44 2.15 7.29 2.19
N TYR A 45 2.55 6.49 1.21
CA TYR A 45 1.58 5.79 0.38
C TYR A 45 0.81 4.74 1.17
N ALA A 46 1.48 4.05 2.09
CA ALA A 46 0.80 3.05 2.89
C ALA A 46 -0.31 3.69 3.72
N ASN A 47 -0.02 4.86 4.29
CA ASN A 47 -1.04 5.55 5.09
C ASN A 47 -2.20 6.03 4.22
N GLU A 48 -1.91 6.56 3.03
CA GLU A 48 -2.97 7.01 2.14
C GLU A 48 -3.87 5.86 1.73
N ILE A 49 -3.27 4.73 1.39
CA ILE A 49 -4.06 3.57 0.96
C ILE A 49 -4.83 2.99 2.14
N ALA A 50 -4.22 2.94 3.32
CA ALA A 50 -4.91 2.44 4.50
C ALA A 50 -6.15 3.27 4.82
N ASP A 51 -6.06 4.59 4.65
CA ASP A 51 -7.22 5.44 4.87
C ASP A 51 -8.35 5.09 3.92
N LEU A 52 -8.02 4.82 2.66
CA LEU A 52 -9.05 4.42 1.70
C LEU A 52 -9.68 3.09 2.08
N VAL A 53 -8.89 2.14 2.54
CA VAL A 53 -9.42 0.85 2.95
C VAL A 53 -10.37 0.99 4.13
N VAL A 54 -9.98 1.81 5.11
CA VAL A 54 -10.80 2.02 6.29
C VAL A 54 -12.13 2.69 5.93
N GLU A 55 -12.10 3.65 5.01
CA GLU A 55 -13.29 4.41 4.66
C GLU A 55 -14.09 3.81 3.51
N ASP A 56 -13.70 2.63 3.06
CA ASP A 56 -14.29 2.01 1.90
C ASP A 56 -15.79 1.71 2.07
N SER A 57 -16.24 1.58 3.30
CA SER A 57 -17.66 1.31 3.56
C SER A 57 -18.55 2.50 3.30
N LYS A 58 -18.01 3.68 3.14
CA LYS A 58 -18.79 4.89 2.93
C LYS A 58 -19.08 5.07 1.45
N ALA A 59 -20.32 5.40 1.13
CA ALA A 59 -20.73 5.68 -0.24
C ALA A 59 -20.46 7.15 -0.54
N ASP A 60 -19.21 7.49 -0.71
CA ASP A 60 -18.78 8.87 -0.87
C ASP A 60 -18.10 9.03 -2.22
N ASP A 61 -18.52 10.04 -2.97
CA ASP A 61 -17.97 10.27 -4.31
C ASP A 61 -16.48 10.53 -4.27
N GLU A 62 -16.00 11.19 -3.24
CA GLU A 62 -14.56 11.45 -3.12
C GLU A 62 -13.78 10.17 -2.94
N ILE A 63 -14.33 9.24 -2.16
CA ILE A 63 -13.66 7.96 -1.95
C ILE A 63 -13.66 7.15 -3.22
N VAL A 64 -14.79 7.14 -3.94
CA VAL A 64 -14.84 6.44 -5.23
C VAL A 64 -13.82 7.02 -6.19
N TYR A 65 -13.74 8.34 -6.26
CA TYR A 65 -12.77 8.99 -7.13
C TYR A 65 -11.33 8.64 -6.73
N ALA A 66 -11.05 8.66 -5.44
CA ALA A 66 -9.71 8.37 -4.95
C ALA A 66 -9.30 6.94 -5.29
N LYS A 67 -10.24 5.99 -5.16
CA LYS A 67 -9.96 4.61 -5.54
C LYS A 67 -9.69 4.48 -7.03
N THR A 68 -10.42 5.23 -7.84
CA THR A 68 -10.22 5.22 -9.28
C THR A 68 -8.84 5.77 -9.64
N VAL A 69 -8.43 6.85 -8.98
CA VAL A 69 -7.11 7.42 -9.22
C VAL A 69 -6.02 6.44 -8.81
N LEU A 70 -6.18 5.81 -7.66
CA LEU A 70 -5.21 4.83 -7.19
C LEU A 70 -5.11 3.65 -8.16
N ASP A 71 -6.24 3.15 -8.60
CA ASP A 71 -6.25 2.02 -9.53
C ASP A 71 -5.56 2.38 -10.85
N ARG A 72 -5.81 3.58 -11.35
CA ARG A 72 -5.14 4.01 -12.59
C ARG A 72 -3.63 4.04 -12.39
N ARG A 73 -3.17 4.56 -11.26
CA ARG A 73 -1.75 4.66 -10.99
C ARG A 73 -1.11 3.28 -10.86
N ILE A 74 -1.77 2.38 -10.14
CA ILE A 74 -1.26 1.03 -9.97
C ILE A 74 -1.22 0.30 -11.31
N ARG A 75 -2.26 0.48 -12.13
CA ARG A 75 -2.28 -0.16 -13.44
C ARG A 75 -1.12 0.33 -14.32
N GLU A 76 -0.84 1.63 -14.27
CA GLU A 76 0.26 2.17 -15.07
C GLU A 76 1.60 1.58 -14.63
N ILE A 77 1.75 1.36 -13.34
CA ILE A 77 3.00 0.83 -12.81
C ILE A 77 3.13 -0.67 -13.07
N ALA A 78 2.08 -1.42 -12.78
CA ALA A 78 2.11 -2.87 -12.82
C ALA A 78 1.87 -3.46 -14.21
N GLY A 79 1.16 -2.73 -15.05
CA GLY A 79 0.74 -3.25 -16.34
C GLY A 79 -0.58 -4.00 -16.23
N GLU A 80 -1.27 -4.12 -17.38
CA GLU A 80 -2.60 -4.73 -17.40
C GLU A 80 -2.60 -6.16 -16.87
N GLU A 81 -1.55 -6.91 -17.21
CA GLU A 81 -1.52 -8.32 -16.83
C GLU A 81 -1.42 -8.53 -15.34
N ASN A 82 -0.84 -7.56 -14.63
CA ASN A 82 -0.58 -7.69 -13.20
C ASN A 82 -1.52 -6.85 -12.36
N PHE A 83 -2.53 -6.25 -12.98
CA PHE A 83 -3.43 -5.33 -12.28
C PHE A 83 -4.72 -6.05 -11.86
N SER A 84 -5.15 -5.77 -10.63
CA SER A 84 -6.47 -6.14 -10.15
C SER A 84 -7.11 -4.91 -9.51
N PRO A 85 -8.43 -4.73 -9.67
CA PRO A 85 -9.10 -3.56 -9.10
C PRO A 85 -9.01 -3.52 -7.58
N PHE A 86 -9.21 -2.33 -7.02
CA PHE A 86 -9.12 -2.09 -5.59
C PHE A 86 -9.89 -3.12 -4.77
N ASP A 87 -11.15 -3.36 -5.16
CA ASP A 87 -12.00 -4.25 -4.36
C ASP A 87 -11.47 -5.68 -4.34
N GLU A 88 -10.85 -6.11 -5.43
CA GLU A 88 -10.25 -7.44 -5.46
C GLU A 88 -8.99 -7.49 -4.61
N ARG A 89 -8.16 -6.45 -4.70
CA ARG A 89 -6.90 -6.46 -3.96
C ARG A 89 -7.11 -6.43 -2.46
N TYR A 90 -8.17 -5.77 -2.00
CA TYR A 90 -8.37 -5.57 -0.57
C TYR A 90 -9.49 -6.44 0.01
N GLY A 91 -9.85 -7.48 -0.71
CA GLY A 91 -10.77 -8.48 -0.17
C GLY A 91 -12.13 -7.94 0.17
N ARG A 92 -12.70 -7.14 -0.72
CA ARG A 92 -14.01 -6.57 -0.51
C ARG A 92 -15.06 -7.65 -0.33
N ARG A 93 -15.90 -7.49 0.66
CA ARG A 93 -16.96 -8.47 0.91
C ARG A 93 -18.30 -8.04 0.38
#